data_3de5fcdf2390e5045a585bcb11328abf
#
_entry.id   3de5fcdf2390e5045a585bcb11328abf
#
_cell.length_a   1.000
_cell.length_b   1.000
_cell.length_c   1.000
_cell.angle_alpha   90.00
_cell.angle_beta   90.00
_cell.angle_gamma   90.00
#
_symmetry.space_group_name_H-M   'P 1'
#
loop_
_entity.id
_entity.type
_entity.pdbx_description
1 polymer ?
#
loop_
_entity_poly.entity_id
_entity_poly.type
_entity_poly.pdbx_seq_one_letter_code
_entity_poly.pdbx_strand_id
1 'polypeptide(L)'
;MDGDVNVIVSDGFTGNVALKTAEGTANFITSELKKTMTGNIIGKISSLLNISNLKKFKKRLDPRLYNGAIFIGLDSPVVKSHGGTDYIGFSNSLDVCHRIVKGNLIEKIKHNI
;
A
#
# COMPACT_ATOMS: atom_id res chain seq x y z
N MET A 1 6.37 -11.89 -5.68
CA MET A 1 5.38 -10.84 -6.07
C MET A 1 5.74 -10.33 -7.46
N ASP A 2 5.82 -11.25 -8.38
CA ASP A 2 6.38 -10.98 -9.71
C ASP A 2 5.35 -10.38 -10.68
N GLY A 3 4.07 -10.30 -10.26
CA GLY A 3 3.01 -9.62 -11.01
C GLY A 3 2.41 -10.45 -12.16
N ASP A 4 2.66 -11.73 -12.19
CA ASP A 4 2.24 -12.63 -13.28
C ASP A 4 0.77 -13.05 -13.18
N VAL A 5 0.08 -12.65 -12.13
CA VAL A 5 -1.34 -12.98 -11.89
C VAL A 5 -2.18 -11.72 -11.76
N ASN A 6 -3.38 -11.76 -12.34
CA ASN A 6 -4.30 -10.61 -12.30
C ASN A 6 -5.11 -10.51 -11.00
N VAL A 7 -5.40 -11.64 -10.37
CA VAL A 7 -6.21 -11.73 -9.15
C VAL A 7 -5.64 -12.79 -8.22
N ILE A 8 -5.55 -12.46 -6.94
CA ILE A 8 -5.20 -13.39 -5.86
C ILE A 8 -6.41 -13.49 -4.95
N VAL A 9 -6.93 -14.71 -4.76
CA VAL A 9 -8.04 -14.98 -3.84
C VAL A 9 -7.50 -15.68 -2.60
N SER A 10 -7.87 -15.17 -1.43
CA SER A 10 -7.54 -15.80 -0.15
C SER A 10 -8.67 -15.58 0.85
N ASP A 11 -8.73 -16.42 1.89
CA ASP A 11 -9.56 -16.12 3.05
C ASP A 11 -9.01 -14.92 3.84
N GLY A 12 -9.86 -14.31 4.67
CA GLY A 12 -9.49 -13.07 5.37
C GLY A 12 -8.38 -13.24 6.40
N PHE A 13 -8.23 -14.42 7.00
CA PHE A 13 -7.17 -14.70 7.97
C PHE A 13 -5.82 -14.84 7.26
N THR A 14 -5.73 -15.71 6.28
CA THR A 14 -4.51 -15.96 5.49
C THR A 14 -4.04 -14.68 4.79
N GLY A 15 -4.97 -13.95 4.16
CA GLY A 15 -4.67 -12.68 3.52
C GLY A 15 -4.12 -11.63 4.51
N ASN A 16 -4.69 -11.56 5.71
CA ASN A 16 -4.21 -10.65 6.74
C ASN A 16 -2.82 -11.03 7.28
N VAL A 17 -2.55 -12.33 7.48
CA VAL A 17 -1.21 -12.82 7.86
C VAL A 17 -0.18 -12.47 6.79
N ALA A 18 -0.47 -12.74 5.52
CA ALA A 18 0.41 -12.40 4.40
C ALA A 18 0.69 -10.90 4.33
N LEU A 19 -0.35 -10.07 4.46
CA LEU A 19 -0.22 -8.61 4.47
C LEU A 19 0.65 -8.13 5.64
N LYS A 20 0.40 -8.60 6.85
CA LYS A 20 1.16 -8.21 8.04
C LYS A 20 2.61 -8.67 7.98
N THR A 21 2.87 -9.84 7.40
CA THR A 21 4.23 -10.33 7.15
C THR A 21 4.96 -9.41 6.16
N ALA A 22 4.30 -9.06 5.05
CA ALA A 22 4.88 -8.15 4.06
C ALA A 22 5.17 -6.76 4.65
N GLU A 23 4.23 -6.18 5.40
CA GLU A 23 4.40 -4.90 6.09
C GLU A 23 5.58 -4.96 7.10
N GLY A 24 5.62 -6.00 7.93
CA GLY A 24 6.68 -6.21 8.91
C GLY A 24 8.05 -6.36 8.27
N THR A 25 8.14 -7.15 7.20
CA THR A 25 9.38 -7.35 6.44
C THR A 25 9.85 -6.05 5.78
N ALA A 26 8.97 -5.29 5.16
CA ALA A 26 9.30 -4.00 4.55
C ALA A 26 9.83 -3.00 5.58
N ASN A 27 9.18 -2.92 6.75
CA ASN A 27 9.63 -2.06 7.85
C ASN A 27 10.98 -2.51 8.41
N PHE A 28 11.20 -3.81 8.59
CA PHE A 28 12.47 -4.38 9.04
C PHE A 28 13.60 -4.03 8.07
N ILE A 29 13.44 -4.36 6.79
CA ILE A 29 14.45 -4.08 5.76
C ILE A 29 14.77 -2.58 5.70
N THR A 30 13.73 -1.72 5.71
CA THR A 30 13.92 -0.27 5.66
C THR A 30 14.69 0.25 6.88
N SER A 31 14.41 -0.30 8.07
CA SER A 31 15.11 0.09 9.30
C SER A 31 16.56 -0.34 9.29
N GLU A 32 16.85 -1.57 8.87
CA GLU A 32 18.22 -2.09 8.78
C GLU A 32 19.04 -1.36 7.71
N LEU A 33 18.44 -1.09 6.56
CA LEU A 33 19.06 -0.28 5.52
C LEU A 33 19.43 1.11 6.06
N LYS A 34 18.53 1.77 6.77
CA LYS A 34 18.79 3.07 7.40
C LYS A 34 19.95 2.99 8.39
N LYS A 35 19.97 1.99 9.29
CA LYS A 35 21.06 1.80 10.27
C LYS A 35 22.40 1.62 9.56
N THR A 36 22.46 0.74 8.57
CA THR A 36 23.67 0.45 7.80
C THR A 36 24.19 1.71 7.09
N MET A 37 23.30 2.44 6.43
CA MET A 37 23.65 3.65 5.68
C MET A 37 24.02 4.85 6.56
N THR A 38 23.60 4.88 7.83
CA THR A 38 23.90 5.99 8.75
C THR A 38 24.88 5.63 9.86
N GLY A 39 25.38 4.39 9.87
CA GLY A 39 26.23 3.85 10.93
C GLY A 39 27.62 4.47 11.01
N ASN A 40 28.14 5.06 9.93
CA ASN A 40 29.41 5.74 9.89
C ASN A 40 29.38 7.03 9.07
N ILE A 41 30.46 7.81 9.13
CA ILE A 41 30.53 9.12 8.44
C ILE A 41 30.42 8.96 6.93
N ILE A 42 31.08 7.97 6.35
CA ILE A 42 31.07 7.69 4.91
C ILE A 42 29.65 7.34 4.46
N GLY A 43 28.95 6.47 5.20
CA GLY A 43 27.56 6.12 4.95
C GLY A 43 26.62 7.31 5.01
N LYS A 44 26.80 8.22 5.96
CA LYS A 44 26.01 9.45 6.06
C LYS A 44 26.21 10.35 4.83
N ILE A 45 27.46 10.54 4.38
CA ILE A 45 27.75 11.34 3.17
C ILE A 45 27.13 10.68 1.94
N SER A 46 27.31 9.37 1.75
CA SER A 46 26.73 8.61 0.66
C SER A 46 25.20 8.67 0.66
N SER A 47 24.59 8.60 1.85
CA SER A 47 23.12 8.74 2.01
C SER A 47 22.62 10.13 1.61
N LEU A 48 23.38 11.16 1.93
CA LEU A 48 23.06 12.54 1.57
C LEU A 48 23.13 12.73 0.04
N LEU A 49 24.15 12.22 -0.61
CA LEU A 49 24.30 12.27 -2.07
C LEU A 49 23.18 11.47 -2.78
N ASN A 50 22.65 10.43 -2.16
CA ASN A 50 21.64 9.54 -2.74
C ASN A 50 20.23 9.77 -2.19
N ILE A 51 20.00 10.89 -1.52
CA ILE A 51 18.74 11.17 -0.79
C ILE A 51 17.48 11.13 -1.68
N SER A 52 17.62 11.52 -2.94
CA SER A 52 16.51 11.50 -3.91
C SER A 52 16.03 10.07 -4.19
N ASN A 53 16.96 9.15 -4.41
CA ASN A 53 16.64 7.73 -4.66
C ASN A 53 16.10 7.06 -3.41
N LEU A 54 16.64 7.38 -2.24
CA LEU A 54 16.15 6.87 -0.95
C LEU A 54 14.72 7.33 -0.65
N LYS A 55 14.39 8.59 -0.96
CA LYS A 55 13.02 9.10 -0.86
C LYS A 55 12.07 8.38 -1.82
N LYS A 56 12.48 8.13 -3.07
CA LYS A 56 11.70 7.35 -4.04
C LYS A 56 11.47 5.92 -3.56
N PHE A 57 12.51 5.27 -3.04
CA PHE A 57 12.44 3.92 -2.48
C PHE A 57 11.44 3.87 -1.30
N LYS A 58 11.59 4.77 -0.33
CA LYS A 58 10.68 4.87 0.82
C LYS A 58 9.22 5.08 0.37
N LYS A 59 9.00 5.94 -0.62
CA LYS A 59 7.66 6.19 -1.17
C LYS A 59 7.05 4.95 -1.80
N ARG A 60 7.82 4.11 -2.51
CA ARG A 60 7.33 2.85 -3.09
C ARG A 60 6.87 1.84 -2.04
N LEU A 61 7.48 1.86 -0.86
CA LEU A 61 7.16 0.96 0.25
C LEU A 61 6.12 1.55 1.22
N ASP A 62 5.60 2.74 0.96
CA ASP A 62 4.66 3.40 1.85
C ASP A 62 3.25 2.79 1.71
N PRO A 63 2.77 2.03 2.71
CA PRO A 63 1.47 1.36 2.62
C PRO A 63 0.31 2.35 2.57
N ARG A 64 0.50 3.59 3.00
CA ARG A 64 -0.53 4.63 2.99
C ARG A 64 -1.00 4.98 1.59
N LEU A 65 -0.12 4.80 0.57
CA LEU A 65 -0.43 5.06 -0.84
C LEU A 65 -1.34 4.00 -1.46
N TYR A 66 -1.45 2.84 -0.82
CA TYR A 66 -2.25 1.70 -1.29
C TYR A 66 -3.46 1.44 -0.40
N ASN A 67 -3.83 2.43 0.43
CA ASN A 67 -4.95 2.31 1.34
C ASN A 67 -6.29 2.46 0.61
N GLY A 68 -7.29 1.71 1.07
CA GLY A 68 -8.63 1.69 0.51
C GLY A 68 -8.95 0.40 -0.22
N ALA A 69 -9.75 -0.46 0.41
CA ALA A 69 -10.25 -1.70 -0.16
C ALA A 69 -11.78 -1.60 -0.34
N ILE A 70 -12.27 -1.99 -1.51
CA ILE A 70 -13.71 -2.01 -1.79
C ILE A 70 -14.34 -3.31 -1.26
N PHE A 71 -15.54 -3.20 -0.69
CA PHE A 71 -16.43 -4.33 -0.48
C PHE A 71 -17.19 -4.61 -1.78
N ILE A 72 -17.02 -5.83 -2.33
CA ILE A 72 -17.73 -6.29 -3.53
C ILE A 72 -19.05 -6.96 -3.12
N GLY A 73 -20.07 -6.86 -3.96
CA GLY A 73 -21.39 -7.45 -3.71
C GLY A 73 -22.38 -6.53 -2.99
N LEU A 74 -22.06 -5.26 -2.84
CA LEU A 74 -22.96 -4.24 -2.29
C LEU A 74 -23.54 -3.36 -3.42
N ASP A 75 -24.72 -2.82 -3.18
CA ASP A 75 -25.40 -1.93 -4.14
C ASP A 75 -24.82 -0.52 -4.21
N SER A 76 -23.99 -0.18 -3.24
CA SER A 76 -23.30 1.11 -3.16
C SER A 76 -21.82 0.94 -2.87
N PRO A 77 -20.96 1.86 -3.31
CA PRO A 77 -19.55 1.78 -3.04
C PRO A 77 -19.25 1.96 -1.54
N VAL A 78 -18.69 0.93 -0.95
CA VAL A 78 -18.20 0.94 0.43
C VAL A 78 -16.72 0.66 0.39
N VAL A 79 -15.91 1.58 0.91
CA VAL A 79 -14.45 1.47 0.95
C VAL A 79 -13.98 1.40 2.40
N LYS A 80 -13.23 0.35 2.70
CA LYS A 80 -12.59 0.16 4.00
C LYS A 80 -11.22 0.81 4.00
N SER A 81 -10.99 1.71 4.94
CA SER A 81 -9.65 2.23 5.25
C SER A 81 -8.95 1.37 6.28
N HIS A 82 -7.62 1.36 6.28
CA HIS A 82 -6.83 0.69 7.31
C HIS A 82 -7.00 1.38 8.66
N GLY A 83 -7.22 0.58 9.74
CA GLY A 83 -7.55 1.12 11.07
C GLY A 83 -6.44 1.97 11.72
N GLY A 84 -5.17 1.70 11.40
CA GLY A 84 -4.02 2.45 11.90
C GLY A 84 -3.51 3.54 10.96
N THR A 85 -4.33 3.98 10.00
CA THR A 85 -3.90 4.97 9.00
C THR A 85 -3.95 6.40 9.56
N ASP A 86 -3.10 7.26 8.99
CA ASP A 86 -3.13 8.70 9.22
C ASP A 86 -4.02 9.41 8.16
N TYR A 87 -4.03 10.74 8.20
CA TYR A 87 -4.81 11.55 7.26
C TYR A 87 -4.42 11.34 5.79
N ILE A 88 -3.15 11.01 5.50
CA ILE A 88 -2.67 10.75 4.14
C ILE A 88 -3.29 9.45 3.61
N GLY A 89 -3.20 8.37 4.37
CA GLY A 89 -3.80 7.11 3.98
C GLY A 89 -5.32 7.16 3.93
N PHE A 90 -5.97 7.89 4.84
CA PHE A 90 -7.41 8.11 4.77
C PHE A 90 -7.83 8.87 3.52
N SER A 91 -7.09 9.92 3.14
CA SER A 91 -7.30 10.66 1.89
C SER A 91 -7.22 9.73 0.66
N ASN A 92 -6.23 8.82 0.62
CA ASN A 92 -6.14 7.83 -0.45
C ASN A 92 -7.37 6.90 -0.51
N SER A 93 -7.95 6.54 0.64
CA SER A 93 -9.19 5.75 0.68
C SER A 93 -10.38 6.52 0.08
N LEU A 94 -10.46 7.82 0.32
CA LEU A 94 -11.48 8.69 -0.30
C LEU A 94 -11.27 8.81 -1.80
N ASP A 95 -10.02 8.92 -2.26
CA ASP A 95 -9.70 8.93 -3.70
C ASP A 95 -10.08 7.61 -4.38
N VAL A 96 -9.90 6.48 -3.70
CA VAL A 96 -10.38 5.17 -4.18
C VAL A 96 -11.91 5.20 -4.33
N CYS A 97 -12.63 5.64 -3.31
CA CYS A 97 -14.09 5.76 -3.34
C CYS A 97 -14.55 6.67 -4.49
N HIS A 98 -13.93 7.83 -4.64
CA HIS A 98 -14.22 8.78 -5.73
C HIS A 98 -14.02 8.13 -7.11
N ARG A 99 -12.92 7.41 -7.32
CA ARG A 99 -12.66 6.71 -8.59
C ARG A 99 -13.68 5.61 -8.88
N ILE A 100 -14.14 4.88 -7.86
CA ILE A 100 -15.18 3.85 -8.00
C ILE A 100 -16.48 4.48 -8.47
N VAL A 101 -16.91 5.57 -7.83
CA VAL A 101 -18.14 6.30 -8.21
C VAL A 101 -18.02 6.88 -9.61
N LYS A 102 -16.95 7.63 -9.87
CA LYS A 102 -16.71 8.27 -11.18
C LYS A 102 -16.57 7.25 -12.32
N GLY A 103 -16.01 6.09 -12.03
CA GLY A 103 -15.82 4.99 -12.99
C GLY A 103 -17.05 4.11 -13.18
N ASN A 104 -18.12 4.35 -12.42
CA ASN A 104 -19.35 3.53 -12.44
C ASN A 104 -19.07 2.03 -12.22
N LEU A 105 -18.14 1.72 -11.32
CA LEU A 105 -17.63 0.35 -11.14
C LEU A 105 -18.74 -0.62 -10.70
N ILE A 106 -19.64 -0.20 -9.79
CA ILE A 106 -20.70 -1.06 -9.27
C ILE A 106 -21.65 -1.50 -10.39
N GLU A 107 -22.10 -0.56 -11.24
CA GLU A 107 -22.97 -0.88 -12.37
C GLU A 107 -22.27 -1.75 -13.42
N LYS A 108 -20.98 -1.51 -13.65
CA LYS A 108 -20.18 -2.37 -14.54
C LYS A 108 -20.07 -3.81 -14.01
N ILE A 109 -19.92 -3.98 -12.70
CA ILE A 109 -19.90 -5.30 -12.08
C ILE A 109 -21.25 -5.97 -12.25
N LYS A 110 -22.36 -5.29 -11.90
CA LYS A 110 -23.72 -5.84 -12.03
C LYS A 110 -24.06 -6.24 -13.47
N HIS A 111 -23.56 -5.50 -14.45
CA HIS A 111 -23.86 -5.77 -15.87
C HIS A 111 -23.06 -6.97 -16.43
N ASN A 112 -21.95 -7.36 -15.78
CA ASN A 112 -21.05 -8.43 -16.24
C ASN A 112 -21.14 -9.72 -15.40
N ILE A 113 -22.07 -9.80 -14.46
CA ILE A 113 -22.44 -10.99 -13.69
C ILE A 113 -23.78 -11.49 -14.17
#